data_e11e535065423e0c269bc0468d45048e
#
_entry.id   e11e535065423e0c269bc0468d45048e
#
_cell.length_a   1.000
_cell.length_b   1.000
_cell.length_c   1.000
_cell.angle_alpha   90.00
_cell.angle_beta   90.00
_cell.angle_gamma   90.00
#
_symmetry.space_group_name_H-M   'P 1'
#
loop_
_entity.id
_entity.type
_entity.pdbx_description
1 polymer ?
#
loop_
_entity_poly.entity_id
_entity_poly.type
_entity_poly.pdbx_seq_one_letter_code
_entity_poly.pdbx_strand_id
1 'polypeptide(L)'
;MDWVCYTFDTRTVAMKLYPDKLDAHLRSKLAPVYLLYGDEPLQIMEFGDQIRLQAEKAGFTERQVIVITDDSDWSTFREAADSFSLFAEQRLIELRLPTGKPGRVGSEVLKQYCASAPDDVLLLISSAKLDRSGSNSAWFKAIDKAGVTIAVWPLSAAQLGPWLVNRFRAVGLVPDKQALGLIADRVEGNLLAARQEVERLALLYPGGELSSDQVLAAVGDSARYSIGDLSLAALNGHSARALRILSGLRDEA
;
A
#
# COMPACT_ATOMS: atom_id res chain seq x y z
N MET A 1 11.06 -20.65 33.41
CA MET A 1 10.25 -20.77 32.16
C MET A 1 8.99 -19.99 32.39
N ASP A 2 9.09 -18.67 32.26
CA ASP A 2 7.96 -17.77 32.53
C ASP A 2 7.21 -17.56 31.22
N TRP A 3 6.03 -18.16 31.13
CA TRP A 3 5.07 -17.91 30.08
C TRP A 3 4.47 -16.51 30.32
N VAL A 4 4.96 -15.51 29.59
CA VAL A 4 4.27 -14.21 29.54
C VAL A 4 3.01 -14.38 28.73
N CYS A 5 1.91 -14.59 29.44
CA CYS A 5 0.57 -14.55 28.86
C CYS A 5 0.29 -13.09 28.46
N TYR A 6 0.41 -12.78 27.17
CA TYR A 6 -0.07 -11.50 26.63
C TYR A 6 -1.61 -11.52 26.66
N THR A 7 -2.18 -11.00 27.72
CA THR A 7 -3.61 -10.70 27.73
C THR A 7 -3.88 -9.55 26.76
N PHE A 8 -4.60 -9.84 25.69
CA PHE A 8 -5.15 -8.82 24.79
C PHE A 8 -6.14 -7.95 25.58
N ASP A 9 -5.73 -6.76 25.96
CA ASP A 9 -6.66 -5.77 26.51
C ASP A 9 -7.49 -5.20 25.35
N THR A 10 -8.74 -5.64 25.26
CA THR A 10 -9.69 -5.38 24.16
C THR A 10 -10.28 -3.96 24.14
N ARG A 11 -9.64 -2.99 24.74
CA ARG A 11 -10.05 -1.57 24.61
C ARG A 11 -9.32 -0.92 23.45
N THR A 12 -9.72 -1.28 22.24
CA THR A 12 -9.21 -0.65 21.03
C THR A 12 -9.78 0.77 20.93
N VAL A 13 -8.92 1.76 21.06
CA VAL A 13 -9.26 3.16 20.77
C VAL A 13 -9.41 3.26 19.25
N ALA A 14 -10.61 3.62 18.78
CA ALA A 14 -10.85 3.98 17.38
C ALA A 14 -9.78 4.97 16.92
N MET A 15 -9.00 4.62 15.87
CA MET A 15 -7.86 5.44 15.50
C MET A 15 -7.72 5.58 13.99
N LYS A 16 -7.98 6.81 13.52
CA LYS A 16 -7.50 7.22 12.20
C LYS A 16 -6.00 7.49 12.30
N LEU A 17 -5.23 6.65 11.64
CA LEU A 17 -3.78 6.75 11.67
C LEU A 17 -3.25 7.41 10.40
N TYR A 18 -2.33 8.35 10.56
CA TYR A 18 -1.58 8.88 9.42
C TYR A 18 -0.49 7.88 9.02
N PRO A 19 -0.18 7.75 7.71
CA PRO A 19 0.82 6.80 7.23
C PRO A 19 2.18 6.85 7.93
N ASP A 20 2.66 8.04 8.26
CA ASP A 20 3.93 8.28 8.96
C ASP A 20 3.96 7.76 10.41
N LYS A 21 2.81 7.44 11.00
CA LYS A 21 2.69 6.92 12.36
C LYS A 21 2.54 5.41 12.44
N LEU A 22 2.41 4.73 11.27
CA LEU A 22 2.15 3.29 11.24
C LEU A 22 3.26 2.48 11.92
N ASP A 23 4.52 2.76 11.62
CA ASP A 23 5.66 2.04 12.22
C ASP A 23 5.68 2.17 13.75
N ALA A 24 5.47 3.37 14.29
CA ALA A 24 5.40 3.59 15.73
C ALA A 24 4.21 2.85 16.37
N HIS A 25 3.05 2.84 15.70
CA HIS A 25 1.87 2.10 16.15
C HIS A 25 2.12 0.60 16.19
N LEU A 26 2.67 0.03 15.13
CA LEU A 26 2.93 -1.41 15.02
C LEU A 26 3.95 -1.92 16.04
N ARG A 27 4.89 -1.06 16.48
CA ARG A 27 5.83 -1.41 17.57
C ARG A 27 5.17 -1.42 18.95
N SER A 28 4.08 -0.70 19.13
CA SER A 28 3.40 -0.61 20.42
C SER A 28 2.38 -1.73 20.62
N LYS A 29 1.46 -1.89 19.67
CA LYS A 29 0.36 -2.86 19.76
C LYS A 29 -0.23 -3.12 18.38
N LEU A 30 -0.59 -4.39 18.08
CA LEU A 30 -1.41 -4.72 16.93
C LEU A 30 -2.90 -4.49 17.24
N ALA A 31 -3.61 -3.92 16.27
CA ALA A 31 -5.06 -3.83 16.31
C ALA A 31 -5.69 -5.09 15.69
N PRO A 32 -6.88 -5.50 16.09
CA PRO A 32 -7.54 -6.67 15.52
C PRO A 32 -7.96 -6.47 14.07
N VAL A 33 -8.18 -5.21 13.64
CA VAL A 33 -8.61 -4.87 12.28
C VAL A 33 -7.80 -3.67 11.78
N TYR A 34 -7.29 -3.79 10.55
CA TYR A 34 -6.68 -2.71 9.80
C TYR A 34 -7.42 -2.50 8.48
N LEU A 35 -7.68 -1.24 8.12
CA LEU A 35 -8.19 -0.86 6.81
C LEU A 35 -7.23 0.13 6.15
N LEU A 36 -6.60 -0.32 5.05
CA LEU A 36 -5.81 0.51 4.14
C LEU A 36 -6.69 0.86 2.94
N TYR A 37 -6.88 2.14 2.65
CA TYR A 37 -7.71 2.56 1.52
C TYR A 37 -7.18 3.83 0.88
N GLY A 38 -7.29 3.93 -0.43
CA GLY A 38 -6.84 5.12 -1.15
C GLY A 38 -6.48 4.87 -2.60
N ASP A 39 -5.69 5.80 -3.13
CA ASP A 39 -5.36 5.93 -4.56
C ASP A 39 -3.85 5.74 -4.84
N GLU A 40 -3.08 5.25 -3.85
CA GLU A 40 -1.64 5.03 -4.01
C GLU A 40 -1.29 3.56 -3.76
N PRO A 41 -1.30 2.72 -4.82
CA PRO A 41 -1.17 1.28 -4.71
C PRO A 41 0.14 0.82 -4.06
N LEU A 42 1.28 1.48 -4.37
CA LEU A 42 2.57 1.09 -3.81
C LEU A 42 2.57 1.24 -2.30
N GLN A 43 2.10 2.36 -1.78
CA GLN A 43 2.08 2.61 -0.34
C GLN A 43 1.09 1.69 0.38
N ILE A 44 -0.08 1.40 -0.22
CA ILE A 44 -1.03 0.41 0.32
C ILE A 44 -0.35 -0.95 0.46
N MET A 45 0.37 -1.39 -0.58
CA MET A 45 1.11 -2.65 -0.56
C MET A 45 2.17 -2.67 0.54
N GLU A 46 2.99 -1.62 0.65
CA GLU A 46 4.09 -1.53 1.62
C GLU A 46 3.59 -1.44 3.08
N PHE A 47 2.53 -0.70 3.33
CA PHE A 47 1.91 -0.67 4.66
C PHE A 47 1.28 -2.03 5.00
N GLY A 48 0.69 -2.71 4.02
CA GLY A 48 0.25 -4.09 4.17
C GLY A 48 1.41 -5.03 4.53
N ASP A 49 2.58 -4.88 3.87
CA ASP A 49 3.79 -5.67 4.17
C ASP A 49 4.29 -5.42 5.60
N GLN A 50 4.28 -4.17 6.06
CA GLN A 50 4.67 -3.83 7.43
C GLN A 50 3.72 -4.47 8.47
N ILE A 51 2.41 -4.42 8.23
CA ILE A 51 1.42 -5.04 9.11
C ILE A 51 1.60 -6.55 9.12
N ARG A 52 1.79 -7.19 7.95
CA ARG A 52 2.05 -8.65 7.83
C ARG A 52 3.28 -9.08 8.60
N LEU A 53 4.39 -8.38 8.39
CA LEU A 53 5.65 -8.68 9.08
C LEU A 53 5.50 -8.60 10.61
N GLN A 54 4.75 -7.62 11.09
CA GLN A 54 4.53 -7.46 12.52
C GLN A 54 3.53 -8.48 13.08
N ALA A 55 2.51 -8.83 12.30
CA ALA A 55 1.57 -9.90 12.63
C ALA A 55 2.28 -11.26 12.73
N GLU A 56 3.15 -11.59 11.77
CA GLU A 56 3.96 -12.82 11.79
C GLU A 56 4.83 -12.90 13.05
N LYS A 57 5.51 -11.81 13.43
CA LYS A 57 6.29 -11.71 14.67
C LYS A 57 5.46 -11.88 15.94
N ALA A 58 4.18 -11.53 15.87
CA ALA A 58 3.23 -11.68 16.98
C ALA A 58 2.55 -13.05 17.04
N GLY A 59 2.86 -13.96 16.10
CA GLY A 59 2.34 -15.33 16.10
C GLY A 59 1.22 -15.62 15.10
N PHE A 60 0.79 -14.63 14.28
CA PHE A 60 -0.18 -14.83 13.20
C PHE A 60 0.50 -15.48 11.99
N THR A 61 0.73 -16.79 12.06
CA THR A 61 1.55 -17.53 11.08
C THR A 61 0.75 -18.10 9.92
N GLU A 62 -0.56 -18.36 10.11
CA GLU A 62 -1.43 -18.77 9.02
C GLU A 62 -2.01 -17.54 8.32
N ARG A 63 -1.90 -17.49 6.99
CA ARG A 63 -2.36 -16.39 6.16
C ARG A 63 -3.35 -16.87 5.12
N GLN A 64 -4.53 -16.25 5.10
CA GLN A 64 -5.54 -16.46 4.06
C GLN A 64 -5.85 -15.16 3.33
N VAL A 65 -5.86 -15.19 1.99
CA VAL A 65 -6.19 -14.03 1.16
C VAL A 65 -7.53 -14.26 0.48
N ILE A 66 -8.45 -13.31 0.65
CA ILE A 66 -9.79 -13.33 0.08
C ILE A 66 -9.98 -12.06 -0.74
N VAL A 67 -10.34 -12.23 -2.01
CA VAL A 67 -10.63 -11.10 -2.91
C VAL A 67 -12.13 -11.07 -3.16
N ILE A 68 -12.76 -9.97 -2.79
CA ILE A 68 -14.18 -9.74 -3.01
C ILE A 68 -14.34 -8.73 -4.15
N THR A 69 -15.11 -9.10 -5.15
CA THR A 69 -15.60 -8.21 -6.21
C THR A 69 -17.10 -7.98 -6.02
N ASP A 70 -17.71 -7.12 -6.86
CA ASP A 70 -19.15 -6.81 -6.74
C ASP A 70 -20.04 -8.06 -6.80
N ASP A 71 -19.61 -9.10 -7.53
CA ASP A 71 -20.34 -10.37 -7.71
C ASP A 71 -19.85 -11.49 -6.79
N SER A 72 -18.95 -11.22 -5.86
CA SER A 72 -18.35 -12.23 -4.99
C SER A 72 -19.29 -12.65 -3.86
N ASP A 73 -19.22 -13.93 -3.51
CA ASP A 73 -19.92 -14.49 -2.35
C ASP A 73 -19.15 -14.22 -1.05
N TRP A 74 -19.79 -13.57 -0.11
CA TRP A 74 -19.26 -13.29 1.23
C TRP A 74 -19.25 -14.50 2.17
N SER A 75 -19.77 -15.66 1.75
CA SER A 75 -19.71 -16.89 2.55
C SER A 75 -18.27 -17.30 2.83
N THR A 76 -17.38 -17.18 1.83
CA THR A 76 -15.96 -17.52 1.98
C THR A 76 -15.29 -16.72 3.10
N PHE A 77 -15.62 -15.43 3.23
CA PHE A 77 -15.08 -14.62 4.32
C PHE A 77 -15.64 -15.04 5.68
N ARG A 78 -16.95 -15.33 5.77
CA ARG A 78 -17.56 -15.82 7.02
C ARG A 78 -16.96 -17.15 7.46
N GLU A 79 -16.86 -18.10 6.52
CA GLU A 79 -16.24 -19.41 6.79
C GLU A 79 -14.80 -19.26 7.29
N ALA A 80 -14.01 -18.37 6.65
CA ALA A 80 -12.66 -18.08 7.08
C ALA A 80 -12.61 -17.42 8.47
N ALA A 81 -13.52 -16.50 8.76
CA ALA A 81 -13.57 -15.82 10.05
C ALA A 81 -14.04 -16.72 11.20
N ASP A 82 -14.99 -17.63 10.91
CA ASP A 82 -15.61 -18.54 11.90
C ASP A 82 -14.85 -19.87 12.06
N SER A 83 -13.93 -20.21 11.13
CA SER A 83 -13.18 -21.46 11.20
C SER A 83 -12.10 -21.40 12.28
N PHE A 84 -11.86 -22.50 12.96
CA PHE A 84 -10.69 -22.66 13.82
C PHE A 84 -9.54 -23.27 13.00
N SER A 85 -8.33 -22.73 13.17
CA SER A 85 -7.14 -23.37 12.59
C SER A 85 -6.83 -24.67 13.34
N LEU A 86 -6.47 -25.71 12.58
CA LEU A 86 -5.96 -26.97 13.14
C LEU A 86 -4.44 -26.92 13.37
N PHE A 87 -3.75 -25.91 12.81
CA PHE A 87 -2.29 -25.86 12.74
C PHE A 87 -1.68 -24.57 13.30
N ALA A 88 -2.48 -23.52 13.49
CA ALA A 88 -2.02 -22.23 14.02
C ALA A 88 -3.01 -21.70 15.08
N GLU A 89 -2.46 -21.15 16.16
CA GLU A 89 -3.25 -20.52 17.22
C GLU A 89 -3.77 -19.15 16.77
N GLN A 90 -3.07 -18.49 15.83
CA GLN A 90 -3.41 -17.14 15.35
C GLN A 90 -3.31 -17.05 13.84
N ARG A 91 -4.26 -16.34 13.20
CA ARG A 91 -4.41 -16.24 11.75
C ARG A 91 -4.52 -14.81 11.27
N LEU A 92 -3.93 -14.54 10.10
CA LEU A 92 -4.09 -13.31 9.35
C LEU A 92 -5.05 -13.53 8.18
N ILE A 93 -6.17 -12.83 8.18
CA ILE A 93 -7.09 -12.78 7.04
C ILE A 93 -6.85 -11.47 6.28
N GLU A 94 -6.48 -11.58 5.01
CA GLU A 94 -6.38 -10.43 4.11
C GLU A 94 -7.61 -10.35 3.22
N LEU A 95 -8.40 -9.32 3.42
CA LEU A 95 -9.57 -9.04 2.60
C LEU A 95 -9.27 -7.92 1.60
N ARG A 96 -9.40 -8.22 0.32
CA ARG A 96 -9.19 -7.24 -0.75
C ARG A 96 -10.52 -6.81 -1.34
N LEU A 97 -10.75 -5.49 -1.34
CA LEU A 97 -11.94 -4.83 -1.90
C LEU A 97 -11.52 -3.90 -3.06
N PRO A 98 -11.26 -4.44 -4.26
CA PRO A 98 -10.72 -3.66 -5.37
C PRO A 98 -11.61 -2.50 -5.81
N THR A 99 -12.93 -2.62 -5.62
CA THR A 99 -13.91 -1.58 -5.99
C THR A 99 -14.17 -0.57 -4.86
N GLY A 100 -13.71 -0.84 -3.64
CA GLY A 100 -14.05 -0.06 -2.46
C GLY A 100 -15.50 -0.19 -1.99
N LYS A 101 -16.28 -1.09 -2.61
CA LYS A 101 -17.72 -1.25 -2.37
C LYS A 101 -18.05 -2.67 -1.94
N PRO A 102 -18.21 -2.95 -0.63
CA PRO A 102 -18.55 -4.28 -0.16
C PRO A 102 -20.00 -4.70 -0.48
N GLY A 103 -20.80 -3.81 -1.04
CA GLY A 103 -22.22 -4.05 -1.25
C GLY A 103 -23.03 -4.09 0.06
N ARG A 104 -24.32 -4.41 -0.05
CA ARG A 104 -25.21 -4.48 1.12
C ARG A 104 -24.86 -5.67 2.02
N VAL A 105 -24.61 -6.82 1.42
CA VAL A 105 -24.28 -8.06 2.16
C VAL A 105 -22.94 -7.88 2.88
N GLY A 106 -21.89 -7.44 2.17
CA GLY A 106 -20.58 -7.24 2.75
C GLY A 106 -20.53 -6.16 3.83
N SER A 107 -21.32 -5.09 3.66
CA SER A 107 -21.47 -4.07 4.71
C SER A 107 -21.98 -4.66 6.02
N GLU A 108 -22.99 -5.56 5.95
CA GLU A 108 -23.54 -6.20 7.13
C GLU A 108 -22.57 -7.23 7.73
N VAL A 109 -21.89 -8.00 6.89
CA VAL A 109 -20.86 -8.97 7.32
C VAL A 109 -19.73 -8.28 8.07
N LEU A 110 -19.17 -7.21 7.52
CA LEU A 110 -18.09 -6.45 8.15
C LEU A 110 -18.52 -5.81 9.48
N LYS A 111 -19.75 -5.32 9.56
CA LYS A 111 -20.30 -4.79 10.82
C LYS A 111 -20.39 -5.86 11.89
N GLN A 112 -20.94 -7.05 11.54
CA GLN A 112 -21.05 -8.18 12.44
C GLN A 112 -19.68 -8.65 12.91
N TYR A 113 -18.74 -8.81 12.00
CA TYR A 113 -17.35 -9.16 12.33
C TYR A 113 -16.73 -8.17 13.32
N CYS A 114 -16.80 -6.87 13.04
CA CYS A 114 -16.24 -5.84 13.92
C CYS A 114 -16.90 -5.75 15.30
N ALA A 115 -18.14 -6.22 15.44
CA ALA A 115 -18.83 -6.25 16.74
C ALA A 115 -18.32 -7.37 17.67
N SER A 116 -17.75 -8.43 17.11
CA SER A 116 -17.27 -9.61 17.83
C SER A 116 -16.01 -10.20 17.16
N ALA A 117 -15.06 -9.33 16.81
CA ALA A 117 -13.81 -9.77 16.17
C ALA A 117 -13.08 -10.80 17.06
N PRO A 118 -12.73 -11.99 16.52
CA PRO A 118 -12.01 -13.00 17.28
C PRO A 118 -10.63 -12.52 17.70
N ASP A 119 -10.17 -12.92 18.88
CA ASP A 119 -8.85 -12.52 19.39
C ASP A 119 -7.69 -13.24 18.68
N ASP A 120 -7.98 -14.38 18.04
CA ASP A 120 -7.04 -15.20 17.29
C ASP A 120 -6.94 -14.82 15.81
N VAL A 121 -7.69 -13.81 15.36
CA VAL A 121 -7.70 -13.36 13.95
C VAL A 121 -7.33 -11.88 13.84
N LEU A 122 -6.30 -11.59 13.04
CA LEU A 122 -6.01 -10.24 12.59
C LEU A 122 -6.61 -10.06 11.19
N LEU A 123 -7.49 -9.08 11.02
CA LEU A 123 -8.09 -8.75 9.73
C LEU A 123 -7.38 -7.55 9.10
N LEU A 124 -6.74 -7.77 7.95
CA LEU A 124 -6.15 -6.71 7.11
C LEU A 124 -7.01 -6.49 5.88
N ILE A 125 -7.63 -5.34 5.77
CA ILE A 125 -8.46 -4.96 4.63
C ILE A 125 -7.69 -3.98 3.76
N SER A 126 -7.56 -4.29 2.46
CA SER A 126 -7.09 -3.35 1.45
C SER A 126 -8.23 -2.97 0.50
N SER A 127 -8.40 -1.68 0.25
CA SER A 127 -9.51 -1.16 -0.53
C SER A 127 -9.06 -0.05 -1.48
N ALA A 128 -9.71 0.06 -2.63
CA ALA A 128 -9.61 1.23 -3.45
C ALA A 128 -10.09 2.48 -2.69
N LYS A 129 -9.88 3.64 -3.29
CA LYS A 129 -10.37 4.93 -2.76
C LYS A 129 -11.86 4.87 -2.44
N LEU A 130 -12.19 5.29 -1.24
CA LEU A 130 -13.56 5.46 -0.79
C LEU A 130 -14.03 6.89 -1.10
N ASP A 131 -15.20 7.01 -1.68
CA ASP A 131 -15.88 8.28 -1.82
C ASP A 131 -16.43 8.77 -0.46
N ARG A 132 -17.07 9.94 -0.47
CA ARG A 132 -17.66 10.51 0.75
C ARG A 132 -18.76 9.60 1.32
N SER A 133 -19.48 8.88 0.49
CA SER A 133 -20.53 7.95 0.95
C SER A 133 -19.91 6.69 1.58
N GLY A 134 -18.87 6.15 0.96
CA GLY A 134 -18.11 5.00 1.48
C GLY A 134 -17.47 5.27 2.84
N SER A 135 -16.79 6.41 2.99
CA SER A 135 -16.16 6.81 4.26
C SER A 135 -17.15 7.21 5.37
N ASN A 136 -18.42 7.44 5.05
CA ASN A 136 -19.49 7.67 6.01
C ASN A 136 -20.39 6.45 6.23
N SER A 137 -20.13 5.36 5.55
CA SER A 137 -20.92 4.13 5.62
C SER A 137 -20.86 3.46 6.99
N ALA A 138 -21.84 2.60 7.26
CA ALA A 138 -21.92 1.89 8.54
C ALA A 138 -20.78 0.89 8.72
N TRP A 139 -20.34 0.21 7.64
CA TRP A 139 -19.23 -0.74 7.71
C TRP A 139 -17.89 -0.02 7.97
N PHE A 140 -17.65 1.13 7.34
CA PHE A 140 -16.44 1.91 7.60
C PHE A 140 -16.36 2.36 9.05
N LYS A 141 -17.47 2.89 9.59
CA LYS A 141 -17.56 3.32 11.00
C LYS A 141 -17.37 2.15 11.98
N ALA A 142 -17.86 0.94 11.62
CA ALA A 142 -17.64 -0.24 12.44
C ALA A 142 -16.15 -0.61 12.51
N ILE A 143 -15.45 -0.59 11.35
CA ILE A 143 -14.00 -0.84 11.29
C ILE A 143 -13.24 0.27 12.04
N ASP A 144 -13.58 1.53 11.82
CA ASP A 144 -12.92 2.67 12.47
C ASP A 144 -13.05 2.61 14.01
N LYS A 145 -14.15 2.02 14.49
CA LYS A 145 -14.37 1.79 15.93
C LYS A 145 -13.62 0.57 16.48
N ALA A 146 -13.51 -0.50 15.70
CA ALA A 146 -12.92 -1.76 16.14
C ALA A 146 -11.40 -1.83 15.92
N GLY A 147 -10.82 -0.97 15.07
CA GLY A 147 -9.43 -1.09 14.65
C GLY A 147 -8.82 0.23 14.20
N VAL A 148 -7.93 0.12 13.22
CA VAL A 148 -7.14 1.23 12.66
C VAL A 148 -7.49 1.42 11.19
N THR A 149 -7.81 2.67 10.81
CA THR A 149 -8.03 3.07 9.43
C THR A 149 -6.92 4.00 8.94
N ILE A 150 -6.37 3.72 7.76
CA ILE A 150 -5.28 4.47 7.15
C ILE A 150 -5.68 4.86 5.74
N ALA A 151 -5.82 6.18 5.53
CA ALA A 151 -6.04 6.74 4.20
C ALA A 151 -4.71 6.96 3.50
N VAL A 152 -4.56 6.43 2.29
CA VAL A 152 -3.32 6.44 1.52
C VAL A 152 -3.55 7.19 0.22
N TRP A 153 -2.95 8.37 0.11
CA TRP A 153 -3.12 9.27 -1.03
C TRP A 153 -1.83 9.43 -1.82
N PRO A 154 -1.92 9.73 -3.13
CA PRO A 154 -0.76 10.09 -3.92
C PRO A 154 0.04 11.23 -3.27
N LEU A 155 1.36 11.14 -3.35
CA LEU A 155 2.23 12.17 -2.83
C LEU A 155 2.10 13.46 -3.66
N SER A 156 2.10 14.58 -2.99
CA SER A 156 2.27 15.87 -3.65
C SER A 156 3.70 16.01 -4.22
N ALA A 157 3.90 16.91 -5.18
CA ALA A 157 5.23 17.21 -5.71
C ALA A 157 6.25 17.57 -4.62
N ALA A 158 5.81 18.28 -3.56
CA ALA A 158 6.66 18.63 -2.43
C ALA A 158 7.08 17.41 -1.57
N GLN A 159 6.28 16.36 -1.56
CA GLN A 159 6.55 15.14 -0.79
C GLN A 159 7.37 14.11 -1.57
N LEU A 160 7.34 14.15 -2.91
CA LEU A 160 8.05 13.18 -3.76
C LEU A 160 9.57 13.24 -3.56
N GLY A 161 10.16 14.42 -3.52
CA GLY A 161 11.61 14.58 -3.32
C GLY A 161 12.11 13.96 -2.02
N PRO A 162 11.58 14.32 -0.85
CA PRO A 162 11.90 13.68 0.42
C PRO A 162 11.67 12.17 0.43
N TRP A 163 10.60 11.68 -0.22
CA TRP A 163 10.33 10.26 -0.35
C TRP A 163 11.41 9.54 -1.15
N LEU A 164 11.83 10.08 -2.31
CA LEU A 164 12.93 9.55 -3.12
C LEU A 164 14.24 9.51 -2.34
N VAL A 165 14.60 10.58 -1.64
CA VAL A 165 15.82 10.63 -0.80
C VAL A 165 15.85 9.48 0.22
N ASN A 166 14.73 9.23 0.89
CA ASN A 166 14.65 8.14 1.85
C ASN A 166 14.79 6.76 1.18
N ARG A 167 14.24 6.59 -0.03
CA ARG A 167 14.37 5.34 -0.81
C ARG A 167 15.81 5.09 -1.25
N PHE A 168 16.48 6.10 -1.77
CA PHE A 168 17.89 5.99 -2.16
C PHE A 168 18.78 5.67 -0.97
N ARG A 169 18.54 6.34 0.16
CA ARG A 169 19.28 6.07 1.40
C ARG A 169 19.10 4.61 1.87
N ALA A 170 17.90 4.05 1.74
CA ALA A 170 17.62 2.66 2.14
C ALA A 170 18.41 1.64 1.30
N VAL A 171 18.79 1.97 0.08
CA VAL A 171 19.62 1.13 -0.80
C VAL A 171 21.11 1.56 -0.83
N GLY A 172 21.50 2.47 0.07
CA GLY A 172 22.90 2.91 0.20
C GLY A 172 23.37 3.93 -0.83
N LEU A 173 22.45 4.56 -1.58
CA LEU A 173 22.75 5.59 -2.56
C LEU A 173 22.43 6.99 -2.04
N VAL A 174 23.23 7.98 -2.46
CA VAL A 174 23.02 9.40 -2.15
C VAL A 174 22.99 10.19 -3.45
N PRO A 175 21.81 10.42 -4.04
CA PRO A 175 21.70 11.19 -5.28
C PRO A 175 22.02 12.67 -5.03
N ASP A 176 22.72 13.29 -5.98
CA ASP A 176 22.86 14.73 -6.01
C ASP A 176 21.50 15.41 -6.33
N LYS A 177 21.43 16.73 -6.20
CA LYS A 177 20.18 17.48 -6.40
C LYS A 177 19.67 17.38 -7.85
N GLN A 178 20.59 17.32 -8.84
CA GLN A 178 20.22 17.24 -10.26
C GLN A 178 19.73 15.82 -10.58
N ALA A 179 20.43 14.78 -10.11
CA ALA A 179 19.99 13.38 -10.24
C ALA A 179 18.57 13.17 -9.66
N LEU A 180 18.33 13.74 -8.46
CA LEU A 180 17.02 13.66 -7.83
C LEU A 180 15.92 14.34 -8.65
N GLY A 181 16.23 15.51 -9.24
CA GLY A 181 15.32 16.23 -10.13
C GLY A 181 14.98 15.43 -11.38
N LEU A 182 16.00 14.87 -12.06
CA LEU A 182 15.82 14.05 -13.26
C LEU A 182 14.92 12.83 -12.99
N ILE A 183 15.12 12.17 -11.85
CA ILE A 183 14.31 11.01 -11.48
C ILE A 183 12.87 11.44 -11.14
N ALA A 184 12.69 12.53 -10.39
CA ALA A 184 11.37 13.03 -10.04
C ALA A 184 10.55 13.42 -11.28
N ASP A 185 11.18 14.09 -12.25
CA ASP A 185 10.55 14.47 -13.52
C ASP A 185 10.17 13.24 -14.36
N ARG A 186 11.03 12.20 -14.34
CA ARG A 186 10.80 10.97 -15.11
C ARG A 186 9.64 10.15 -14.58
N VAL A 187 9.53 10.02 -13.26
CA VAL A 187 8.48 9.17 -12.64
C VAL A 187 7.11 9.86 -12.61
N GLU A 188 7.05 11.17 -12.80
CA GLU A 188 5.79 11.96 -12.89
C GLU A 188 4.81 11.66 -11.74
N GLY A 189 5.32 11.36 -10.55
CA GLY A 189 4.51 11.00 -9.37
C GLY A 189 4.08 9.54 -9.30
N ASN A 190 4.44 8.69 -10.27
CA ASN A 190 4.22 7.25 -10.20
C ASN A 190 5.23 6.61 -9.24
N LEU A 191 4.81 6.32 -8.01
CA LEU A 191 5.70 5.78 -6.97
C LEU A 191 6.20 4.37 -7.28
N LEU A 192 5.43 3.55 -8.02
CA LEU A 192 5.88 2.22 -8.44
C LEU A 192 7.02 2.33 -9.44
N ALA A 193 6.90 3.21 -10.43
CA ALA A 193 7.98 3.51 -11.37
C ALA A 193 9.21 4.08 -10.64
N ALA A 194 8.99 4.97 -9.67
CA ALA A 194 10.05 5.54 -8.84
C ALA A 194 10.80 4.46 -8.05
N ARG A 195 10.09 3.53 -7.44
CA ARG A 195 10.69 2.40 -6.72
C ARG A 195 11.53 1.53 -7.67
N GLN A 196 10.98 1.16 -8.82
CA GLN A 196 11.70 0.36 -9.82
C GLN A 196 12.98 1.07 -10.31
N GLU A 197 12.92 2.38 -10.52
CA GLU A 197 14.08 3.17 -10.92
C GLU A 197 15.16 3.21 -9.83
N VAL A 198 14.78 3.39 -8.57
CA VAL A 198 15.71 3.32 -7.43
C VAL A 198 16.36 1.94 -7.33
N GLU A 199 15.59 0.86 -7.43
CA GLU A 199 16.10 -0.51 -7.41
C GLU A 199 17.06 -0.78 -8.58
N ARG A 200 16.72 -0.32 -9.79
CA ARG A 200 17.57 -0.44 -10.98
C ARG A 200 18.89 0.30 -10.81
N LEU A 201 18.84 1.55 -10.35
CA LEU A 201 20.04 2.35 -10.12
C LEU A 201 20.93 1.76 -9.03
N ALA A 202 20.36 1.16 -7.99
CA ALA A 202 21.11 0.47 -6.95
C ALA A 202 21.86 -0.77 -7.46
N LEU A 203 21.29 -1.46 -8.46
CA LEU A 203 21.97 -2.59 -9.12
C LEU A 203 23.11 -2.14 -10.02
N LEU A 204 22.94 -1.02 -10.72
CA LEU A 204 23.97 -0.47 -11.62
C LEU A 204 25.12 0.22 -10.86
N TYR A 205 24.81 0.86 -9.75
CA TYR A 205 25.74 1.66 -8.95
C TYR A 205 25.65 1.23 -7.47
N PRO A 206 26.38 0.20 -7.06
CA PRO A 206 26.24 -0.38 -5.72
C PRO A 206 26.84 0.54 -4.65
N GLY A 207 26.00 1.44 -4.12
CA GLY A 207 26.35 2.33 -3.00
C GLY A 207 27.12 3.59 -3.36
N GLY A 208 27.10 4.58 -2.48
CA GLY A 208 27.81 5.85 -2.61
C GLY A 208 27.01 6.98 -3.26
N GLU A 209 27.73 7.99 -3.76
CA GLU A 209 27.13 9.14 -4.45
C GLU A 209 26.60 8.73 -5.83
N LEU A 210 25.43 9.25 -6.18
CA LEU A 210 24.81 9.05 -7.49
C LEU A 210 24.70 10.40 -8.20
N SER A 211 25.49 10.58 -9.27
CA SER A 211 25.50 11.79 -10.05
C SER A 211 24.41 11.85 -11.11
N SER A 212 24.09 13.06 -11.57
CA SER A 212 23.17 13.27 -12.69
C SER A 212 23.66 12.58 -13.98
N ASP A 213 24.99 12.53 -14.25
CA ASP A 213 25.54 11.87 -15.42
C ASP A 213 25.32 10.34 -15.39
N GLN A 214 25.44 9.72 -14.21
CA GLN A 214 25.15 8.32 -14.03
C GLN A 214 23.67 8.01 -14.26
N VAL A 215 22.77 8.88 -13.77
CA VAL A 215 21.32 8.75 -14.03
C VAL A 215 21.03 8.89 -15.51
N LEU A 216 21.62 9.87 -16.21
CA LEU A 216 21.45 10.05 -17.66
C LEU A 216 21.98 8.86 -18.46
N ALA A 217 23.15 8.33 -18.11
CA ALA A 217 23.70 7.13 -18.74
C ALA A 217 22.79 5.91 -18.56
N ALA A 218 22.28 5.70 -17.34
CA ALA A 218 21.33 4.63 -17.07
C ALA A 218 19.99 4.80 -17.82
N VAL A 219 19.56 6.05 -18.05
CA VAL A 219 18.34 6.38 -18.81
C VAL A 219 18.51 6.13 -20.30
N GLY A 220 19.70 6.39 -20.86
CA GLY A 220 19.99 6.17 -22.28
C GLY A 220 19.86 4.69 -22.71
N ASP A 221 20.01 3.76 -21.79
CA ASP A 221 19.86 2.32 -22.05
C ASP A 221 18.41 1.78 -21.97
N SER A 222 17.44 2.60 -21.56
CA SER A 222 16.03 2.20 -21.50
C SER A 222 15.16 3.18 -22.27
N ALA A 223 14.42 2.68 -23.27
CA ALA A 223 13.44 3.47 -24.03
C ALA A 223 12.55 4.27 -23.07
N ARG A 224 12.59 5.60 -23.19
CA ARG A 224 12.01 6.55 -22.22
C ARG A 224 10.49 6.49 -22.19
N TYR A 225 9.92 6.15 -23.34
CA TYR A 225 8.47 6.08 -23.56
C TYR A 225 8.13 4.93 -24.49
N SER A 226 6.96 4.33 -24.28
CA SER A 226 6.39 3.36 -25.21
C SER A 226 5.27 3.98 -26.05
N ILE A 227 4.95 3.36 -27.17
CA ILE A 227 3.77 3.72 -27.98
C ILE A 227 2.48 3.57 -27.14
N GLY A 228 2.49 2.63 -26.19
CA GLY A 228 1.38 2.44 -25.24
C GLY A 228 1.18 3.64 -24.33
N ASP A 229 2.26 4.23 -23.82
CA ASP A 229 2.22 5.43 -22.98
C ASP A 229 1.67 6.64 -23.75
N LEU A 230 2.08 6.79 -25.02
CA LEU A 230 1.55 7.82 -25.92
C LEU A 230 0.05 7.65 -26.13
N SER A 231 -0.38 6.42 -26.44
CA SER A 231 -1.78 6.12 -26.67
C SER A 231 -2.63 6.39 -25.43
N LEU A 232 -2.16 5.99 -24.26
CA LEU A 232 -2.86 6.20 -23.00
C LEU A 232 -2.96 7.70 -22.65
N ALA A 233 -1.88 8.46 -22.82
CA ALA A 233 -1.88 9.90 -22.58
C ALA A 233 -2.83 10.64 -23.54
N ALA A 234 -2.88 10.22 -24.80
CA ALA A 234 -3.78 10.80 -25.81
C ALA A 234 -5.25 10.50 -25.49
N LEU A 235 -5.58 9.24 -25.16
CA LEU A 235 -6.94 8.81 -24.82
C LEU A 235 -7.47 9.49 -23.56
N ASN A 236 -6.60 9.75 -22.58
CA ASN A 236 -6.96 10.46 -21.35
C ASN A 236 -6.98 11.99 -21.50
N GLY A 237 -6.74 12.54 -22.69
CA GLY A 237 -6.74 13.98 -22.96
C GLY A 237 -5.55 14.74 -22.34
N HIS A 238 -4.50 14.05 -21.93
CA HIS A 238 -3.29 14.65 -21.35
C HIS A 238 -2.35 15.18 -22.45
N SER A 239 -2.77 16.23 -23.16
CA SER A 239 -2.10 16.73 -24.36
C SER A 239 -0.61 17.10 -24.14
N ALA A 240 -0.30 17.80 -23.05
CA ALA A 240 1.09 18.16 -22.71
C ALA A 240 1.98 16.93 -22.46
N ARG A 241 1.43 15.88 -21.86
CA ARG A 241 2.13 14.60 -21.64
C ARG A 241 2.30 13.85 -22.95
N ALA A 242 1.27 13.77 -23.79
CA ALA A 242 1.34 13.10 -25.08
C ALA A 242 2.40 13.75 -25.99
N LEU A 243 2.51 15.09 -26.02
CA LEU A 243 3.53 15.78 -26.79
C LEU A 243 4.95 15.51 -26.29
N ARG A 244 5.18 15.44 -24.97
CA ARG A 244 6.48 15.07 -24.41
C ARG A 244 6.87 13.64 -24.78
N ILE A 245 5.93 12.68 -24.68
CA ILE A 245 6.17 11.28 -25.06
C ILE A 245 6.48 11.19 -26.55
N LEU A 246 5.73 11.88 -27.40
CA LEU A 246 5.97 11.89 -28.84
C LEU A 246 7.35 12.46 -29.20
N SER A 247 7.77 13.55 -28.54
CA SER A 247 9.11 14.10 -28.71
C SER A 247 10.19 13.08 -28.33
N GLY A 248 10.05 12.44 -27.14
CA GLY A 248 11.00 11.42 -26.69
C GLY A 248 11.10 10.23 -27.65
N LEU A 249 9.97 9.71 -28.13
CA LEU A 249 9.96 8.62 -29.12
C LEU A 249 10.59 8.99 -30.47
N ARG A 250 10.52 10.28 -30.86
CA ARG A 250 11.17 10.76 -32.08
C ARG A 250 12.68 10.93 -31.91
N ASP A 251 13.15 11.27 -30.72
CA ASP A 251 14.56 11.42 -30.41
C ASP A 251 15.27 10.05 -30.26
N GLU A 252 14.51 8.97 -30.08
CA GLU A 252 15.00 7.58 -29.98
C GLU A 252 14.93 6.81 -31.33
N ALA A 253 14.28 7.35 -32.37
CA ALA A 253 14.13 6.74 -33.71
C ALA A 253 15.24 7.14 -34.67
#